data_5407919cc1affc7a2c91fdf156c512f5
#
_entry.id   5407919cc1affc7a2c91fdf156c512f5
#
_cell.length_a   1.000
_cell.length_b   1.000
_cell.length_c   1.000
_cell.angle_alpha   90.00
_cell.angle_beta   90.00
_cell.angle_gamma   90.00
#
_symmetry.space_group_name_H-M   'P 1'
#
loop_
_entity.id
_entity.type
_entity.pdbx_description
1 polymer ?
#
loop_
_entity_poly.entity_id
_entity_poly.type
_entity_poly.pdbx_seq_one_letter_code
_entity_poly.pdbx_strand_id
1 'polypeptide(L)'
;LQMKLSLGPVLFYWDKEHLGRFYSDMAGLPLDVIYLGETVCSKRRAFSLDQWLGLGRELQSCSPAQIVLSSLTLIEAASELSSLRRLCDNGEVLVEANDMGAVQLLIERKLPFVGGPALNLYNGHALVQLLDAGMQRWVPPVECSQSLIADVLEQVRELGRPLPEVEIFAYGHLPLAYSARCFTARAENRPKDDCQFCCINYPDGMALTSQEGQPLFILNGIQTMSADVTNLLADY
;
A
#
# COMPACT_ATOMS: atom_id res chain seq x y z
N LEU A 1 7.31 20.21 -14.73
CA LEU A 1 7.04 18.88 -14.14
C LEU A 1 5.58 18.55 -14.41
N GLN A 2 5.31 17.44 -15.08
CA GLN A 2 3.93 16.96 -15.23
C GLN A 2 3.61 16.12 -14.00
N MET A 3 2.54 16.47 -13.28
CA MET A 3 2.02 15.70 -12.17
C MET A 3 1.45 14.37 -12.69
N LYS A 4 1.75 13.27 -12.01
CA LYS A 4 1.22 11.95 -12.29
C LYS A 4 0.10 11.60 -11.30
N LEU A 5 -0.88 10.83 -11.74
CA LEU A 5 -1.98 10.34 -10.92
C LEU A 5 -1.86 8.83 -10.71
N SER A 6 -1.76 8.42 -9.45
CA SER A 6 -1.67 7.01 -9.07
C SER A 6 -2.95 6.54 -8.39
N LEU A 7 -3.39 5.32 -8.70
CA LEU A 7 -4.40 4.60 -7.94
C LEU A 7 -3.70 3.64 -6.97
N GLY A 8 -3.81 3.90 -5.67
CA GLY A 8 -3.29 3.01 -4.63
C GLY A 8 -4.00 1.65 -4.60
N PRO A 9 -3.42 0.65 -3.92
CA PRO A 9 -4.06 -0.65 -3.78
C PRO A 9 -5.38 -0.53 -3.01
N VAL A 10 -6.37 -1.36 -3.34
CA VAL A 10 -7.62 -1.42 -2.56
C VAL A 10 -7.31 -1.96 -1.18
N LEU A 11 -7.55 -1.16 -0.14
CA LEU A 11 -7.25 -1.49 1.25
C LEU A 11 -8.36 -2.28 1.93
N PHE A 12 -9.59 -2.19 1.43
CA PHE A 12 -10.75 -2.88 1.99
C PHE A 12 -10.87 -4.32 1.47
N TYR A 13 -11.58 -5.16 2.22
CA TYR A 13 -11.83 -6.52 1.78
C TYR A 13 -13.12 -6.59 0.96
N TRP A 14 -12.97 -6.61 -0.33
CA TRP A 14 -14.05 -6.83 -1.29
C TRP A 14 -13.98 -8.26 -1.86
N ASP A 15 -15.12 -8.78 -2.28
CA ASP A 15 -15.14 -10.04 -3.01
C ASP A 15 -14.46 -9.91 -4.37
N LYS A 16 -14.15 -11.06 -4.97
CA LYS A 16 -13.42 -11.12 -6.23
C LYS A 16 -14.12 -10.39 -7.38
N GLU A 17 -15.45 -10.47 -7.45
CA GLU A 17 -16.23 -9.87 -8.53
C GLU A 17 -16.24 -8.35 -8.41
N HIS A 18 -16.48 -7.83 -7.20
CA HIS A 18 -16.46 -6.40 -6.92
C HIS A 18 -15.08 -5.81 -7.20
N LEU A 19 -14.01 -6.47 -6.71
CA LEU A 19 -12.64 -6.03 -6.92
C LEU A 19 -12.24 -6.02 -8.40
N GLY A 20 -12.62 -7.06 -9.15
CA GLY A 20 -12.38 -7.16 -10.59
C GLY A 20 -13.09 -6.06 -11.38
N ARG A 21 -14.37 -5.81 -11.08
CA ARG A 21 -15.12 -4.69 -11.70
C ARG A 21 -14.49 -3.34 -11.44
N PHE A 22 -14.12 -3.08 -10.19
CA PHE A 22 -13.46 -1.83 -9.81
C PHE A 22 -12.22 -1.56 -10.67
N TYR A 23 -11.28 -2.52 -10.77
CA TYR A 23 -10.08 -2.31 -11.56
C TYR A 23 -10.37 -2.19 -13.07
N SER A 24 -11.37 -2.89 -13.60
CA SER A 24 -11.80 -2.74 -14.98
C SER A 24 -12.35 -1.34 -15.26
N ASP A 25 -13.13 -0.78 -14.34
CA ASP A 25 -13.65 0.59 -14.45
C ASP A 25 -12.51 1.62 -14.38
N MET A 26 -11.53 1.39 -13.51
CA MET A 26 -10.36 2.28 -13.36
C MET A 26 -9.45 2.28 -14.60
N ALA A 27 -9.41 1.20 -15.37
CA ALA A 27 -8.60 1.10 -16.58
C ALA A 27 -8.94 2.14 -17.66
N GLY A 28 -10.19 2.63 -17.65
CA GLY A 28 -10.67 3.68 -18.57
C GLY A 28 -10.29 5.11 -18.14
N LEU A 29 -9.70 5.30 -16.97
CA LEU A 29 -9.33 6.61 -16.44
C LEU A 29 -7.88 6.99 -16.80
N PRO A 30 -7.56 8.29 -16.86
CA PRO A 30 -6.22 8.78 -17.18
C PRO A 30 -5.26 8.62 -15.98
N LEU A 31 -5.00 7.39 -15.58
CA LEU A 31 -4.09 7.04 -14.52
C LEU A 31 -2.70 6.76 -15.06
N ASP A 32 -1.66 7.21 -14.36
CA ASP A 32 -0.26 6.95 -14.70
C ASP A 32 0.27 5.69 -14.01
N VAL A 33 -0.25 5.37 -12.82
CA VAL A 33 0.16 4.19 -12.04
C VAL A 33 -1.05 3.52 -11.42
N ILE A 34 -1.08 2.20 -11.45
CA ILE A 34 -2.10 1.39 -10.77
C ILE A 34 -1.41 0.36 -9.88
N TYR A 35 -1.70 0.41 -8.60
CA TYR A 35 -1.22 -0.55 -7.62
C TYR A 35 -2.22 -1.69 -7.46
N LEU A 36 -1.72 -2.91 -7.50
CA LEU A 36 -2.47 -4.15 -7.31
C LEU A 36 -1.91 -4.89 -6.08
N GLY A 37 -2.68 -5.78 -5.51
CA GLY A 37 -2.21 -6.65 -4.44
C GLY A 37 -2.94 -6.43 -3.13
N GLU A 38 -2.73 -7.35 -2.19
CA GLU A 38 -3.26 -7.28 -0.83
C GLU A 38 -2.17 -6.75 0.11
N THR A 39 -2.44 -5.63 0.77
CA THR A 39 -1.48 -4.97 1.67
C THR A 39 -1.82 -5.14 3.14
N VAL A 40 -3.07 -5.48 3.46
CA VAL A 40 -3.58 -5.43 4.83
C VAL A 40 -3.51 -6.79 5.53
N CYS A 41 -4.01 -7.86 4.92
CA CYS A 41 -4.11 -9.14 5.60
C CYS A 41 -3.94 -10.34 4.66
N SER A 42 -2.96 -11.18 4.95
CA SER A 42 -2.63 -12.40 4.18
C SER A 42 -3.79 -13.41 4.08
N LYS A 43 -4.77 -13.32 4.97
CA LYS A 43 -5.97 -14.19 4.95
C LYS A 43 -6.98 -13.76 3.91
N ARG A 44 -6.96 -12.51 3.47
CA ARG A 44 -7.80 -11.99 2.39
C ARG A 44 -7.30 -12.53 1.07
N ARG A 45 -8.06 -13.44 0.47
CA ARG A 45 -7.67 -14.13 -0.76
C ARG A 45 -8.67 -13.88 -1.89
N ALA A 46 -9.01 -12.59 -2.11
CA ALA A 46 -9.84 -12.20 -3.25
C ALA A 46 -9.19 -12.64 -4.57
N PHE A 47 -7.88 -12.40 -4.70
CA PHE A 47 -7.06 -12.88 -5.81
C PHE A 47 -5.83 -13.65 -5.32
N SER A 48 -5.42 -14.69 -6.06
CA SER A 48 -4.08 -15.28 -5.94
C SER A 48 -3.04 -14.39 -6.62
N LEU A 49 -1.74 -14.65 -6.41
CA LEU A 49 -0.68 -13.94 -7.12
C LEU A 49 -0.83 -14.02 -8.64
N ASP A 50 -1.11 -15.23 -9.17
CA ASP A 50 -1.28 -15.43 -10.61
C ASP A 50 -2.49 -14.65 -11.16
N GLN A 51 -3.55 -14.49 -10.36
CA GLN A 51 -4.72 -13.67 -10.72
C GLN A 51 -4.40 -12.18 -10.68
N TRP A 52 -3.61 -11.70 -9.71
CA TRP A 52 -3.12 -10.33 -9.69
C TRP A 52 -2.25 -10.02 -10.91
N LEU A 53 -1.33 -10.91 -11.27
CA LEU A 53 -0.48 -10.75 -12.47
C LEU A 53 -1.31 -10.82 -13.75
N GLY A 54 -2.32 -11.70 -13.80
CA GLY A 54 -3.28 -11.77 -14.91
C GLY A 54 -4.03 -10.47 -15.11
N LEU A 55 -4.57 -9.89 -14.02
CA LEU A 55 -5.22 -8.59 -14.03
C LEU A 55 -4.25 -7.47 -14.46
N GLY A 56 -3.01 -7.51 -13.97
CA GLY A 56 -1.97 -6.56 -14.37
C GLY A 56 -1.73 -6.55 -15.88
N ARG A 57 -1.61 -7.73 -16.49
CA ARG A 57 -1.46 -7.87 -17.96
C ARG A 57 -2.69 -7.36 -18.72
N GLU A 58 -3.89 -7.63 -18.22
CA GLU A 58 -5.13 -7.13 -18.79
C GLU A 58 -5.16 -5.61 -18.78
N LEU A 59 -4.87 -4.99 -17.64
CA LEU A 59 -4.82 -3.53 -17.49
C LEU A 59 -3.76 -2.90 -18.41
N GLN A 60 -2.57 -3.49 -18.51
CA GLN A 60 -1.52 -3.00 -19.42
C GLN A 60 -1.90 -3.09 -20.90
N SER A 61 -2.82 -3.98 -21.26
CA SER A 61 -3.30 -4.10 -22.66
C SER A 61 -4.28 -3.00 -23.07
N CYS A 62 -4.94 -2.35 -22.09
CA CYS A 62 -5.97 -1.34 -22.33
C CYS A 62 -5.66 0.04 -21.71
N SER A 63 -4.59 0.15 -20.92
CA SER A 63 -4.16 1.40 -20.28
C SER A 63 -2.65 1.58 -20.39
N PRO A 64 -2.13 2.81 -20.57
CA PRO A 64 -0.71 3.09 -20.53
C PRO A 64 -0.14 3.13 -19.11
N ALA A 65 -0.95 2.92 -18.08
CA ALA A 65 -0.55 3.01 -16.69
C ALA A 65 0.54 1.98 -16.34
N GLN A 66 1.52 2.40 -15.55
CA GLN A 66 2.47 1.49 -14.91
C GLN A 66 1.76 0.64 -13.89
N ILE A 67 1.89 -0.68 -13.97
CA ILE A 67 1.38 -1.58 -12.95
C ILE A 67 2.45 -1.82 -11.89
N VAL A 68 2.06 -1.74 -10.63
CA VAL A 68 2.89 -2.00 -9.45
C VAL A 68 2.19 -3.03 -8.57
N LEU A 69 2.93 -4.01 -8.07
CA LEU A 69 2.38 -5.05 -7.18
C LEU A 69 2.79 -4.77 -5.74
N SER A 70 1.82 -4.48 -4.88
CA SER A 70 2.05 -4.13 -3.47
C SER A 70 2.22 -5.36 -2.60
N SER A 71 3.19 -5.33 -1.68
CA SER A 71 3.39 -6.35 -0.66
C SER A 71 2.55 -6.07 0.60
N LEU A 72 2.38 -7.10 1.44
CA LEU A 72 1.81 -6.93 2.78
C LEU A 72 2.63 -5.96 3.64
N THR A 73 1.96 -5.23 4.53
CA THR A 73 2.58 -4.32 5.50
C THR A 73 3.14 -5.02 6.73
N LEU A 74 2.62 -6.19 7.07
CA LEU A 74 3.11 -7.02 8.17
C LEU A 74 3.31 -8.46 7.71
N ILE A 75 4.48 -9.00 7.98
CA ILE A 75 4.84 -10.39 7.73
C ILE A 75 5.06 -11.08 9.08
N GLU A 76 4.17 -11.99 9.45
CA GLU A 76 4.16 -12.62 10.76
C GLU A 76 4.44 -14.13 10.71
N ALA A 77 4.25 -14.77 9.54
CA ALA A 77 4.32 -16.21 9.40
C ALA A 77 5.24 -16.66 8.27
N ALA A 78 5.81 -17.85 8.40
CA ALA A 78 6.66 -18.45 7.37
C ALA A 78 5.95 -18.63 6.01
N SER A 79 4.64 -18.91 6.02
CA SER A 79 3.83 -18.99 4.80
C SER A 79 3.70 -17.65 4.09
N GLU A 80 3.64 -16.54 4.83
CA GLU A 80 3.62 -15.18 4.29
C GLU A 80 4.97 -14.82 3.65
N LEU A 81 6.08 -15.21 4.29
CA LEU A 81 7.43 -15.07 3.70
C LEU A 81 7.56 -15.86 2.39
N SER A 82 6.99 -17.06 2.32
CA SER A 82 6.98 -17.85 1.08
C SER A 82 6.19 -17.15 -0.02
N SER A 83 5.03 -16.58 0.30
CA SER A 83 4.22 -15.79 -0.62
C SER A 83 4.93 -14.52 -1.06
N LEU A 84 5.61 -13.83 -0.13
CA LEU A 84 6.40 -12.64 -0.40
C LEU A 84 7.55 -12.92 -1.37
N ARG A 85 8.27 -14.04 -1.21
CA ARG A 85 9.32 -14.45 -2.16
C ARG A 85 8.76 -14.60 -3.56
N ARG A 86 7.63 -15.30 -3.72
CA ARG A 86 6.98 -15.45 -5.02
C ARG A 86 6.54 -14.12 -5.62
N LEU A 87 6.04 -13.19 -4.78
CA LEU A 87 5.66 -11.85 -5.19
C LEU A 87 6.88 -11.06 -5.69
N CYS A 88 7.99 -11.09 -4.97
CA CYS A 88 9.25 -10.42 -5.38
C CYS A 88 9.88 -11.07 -6.63
N ASP A 89 9.64 -12.36 -6.86
CA ASP A 89 10.13 -13.10 -8.03
C ASP A 89 9.19 -13.06 -9.23
N ASN A 90 8.19 -12.15 -9.25
CA ASN A 90 7.15 -12.13 -10.29
C ASN A 90 7.70 -11.93 -11.72
N GLY A 91 8.81 -11.21 -11.87
CA GLY A 91 9.49 -11.02 -13.16
C GLY A 91 8.74 -10.14 -14.20
N GLU A 92 7.57 -9.62 -13.88
CA GLU A 92 6.70 -8.91 -14.81
C GLU A 92 6.51 -7.43 -14.46
N VAL A 93 6.32 -7.11 -13.18
CA VAL A 93 5.95 -5.77 -12.74
C VAL A 93 6.78 -5.33 -11.54
N LEU A 94 6.89 -4.01 -11.37
CA LEU A 94 7.55 -3.39 -10.24
C LEU A 94 6.84 -3.75 -8.93
N VAL A 95 7.59 -3.92 -7.85
CA VAL A 95 7.06 -4.23 -6.53
C VAL A 95 7.10 -3.00 -5.62
N GLU A 96 6.00 -2.73 -4.92
CA GLU A 96 5.97 -1.85 -3.77
C GLU A 96 6.27 -2.65 -2.51
N ALA A 97 7.41 -2.35 -1.88
CA ALA A 97 7.83 -2.95 -0.63
C ALA A 97 7.21 -2.19 0.54
N ASN A 98 6.34 -2.85 1.31
CA ASN A 98 5.71 -2.31 2.52
C ASN A 98 6.27 -2.91 3.81
N ASP A 99 7.23 -3.84 3.71
CA ASP A 99 7.93 -4.50 4.81
C ASP A 99 9.42 -4.64 4.47
N MET A 100 10.28 -4.56 5.47
CA MET A 100 11.73 -4.68 5.26
C MET A 100 12.16 -6.06 4.74
N GLY A 101 11.36 -7.10 4.95
CA GLY A 101 11.55 -8.42 4.33
C GLY A 101 11.40 -8.35 2.81
N ALA A 102 10.44 -7.58 2.29
CA ALA A 102 10.31 -7.34 0.86
C ALA A 102 11.51 -6.57 0.31
N VAL A 103 11.93 -5.51 1.01
CA VAL A 103 13.14 -4.74 0.66
C VAL A 103 14.36 -5.66 0.53
N GLN A 104 14.62 -6.49 1.56
CA GLN A 104 15.76 -7.41 1.55
C GLN A 104 15.71 -8.38 0.36
N LEU A 105 14.54 -8.97 0.09
CA LEU A 105 14.37 -9.89 -1.03
C LEU A 105 14.63 -9.21 -2.39
N LEU A 106 14.20 -7.97 -2.57
CA LEU A 106 14.42 -7.21 -3.81
C LEU A 106 15.88 -6.80 -3.98
N ILE A 107 16.57 -6.42 -2.90
CA ILE A 107 18.01 -6.14 -2.87
C ILE A 107 18.82 -7.38 -3.30
N GLU A 108 18.54 -8.54 -2.73
CA GLU A 108 19.21 -9.80 -3.05
C GLU A 108 19.10 -10.15 -4.55
N ARG A 109 17.98 -9.78 -5.17
CA ARG A 109 17.68 -10.01 -6.59
C ARG A 109 18.16 -8.87 -7.50
N LYS A 110 18.66 -7.79 -6.90
CA LYS A 110 19.05 -6.56 -7.61
C LYS A 110 17.91 -5.98 -8.46
N LEU A 111 16.69 -6.06 -7.94
CA LEU A 111 15.49 -5.55 -8.59
C LEU A 111 15.16 -4.14 -8.07
N PRO A 112 14.75 -3.21 -8.96
CA PRO A 112 14.24 -1.93 -8.53
C PRO A 112 12.90 -2.09 -7.81
N PHE A 113 12.57 -1.13 -6.94
CA PHE A 113 11.32 -1.20 -6.18
C PHE A 113 10.78 0.18 -5.80
N VAL A 114 9.52 0.21 -5.39
CA VAL A 114 8.86 1.34 -4.73
C VAL A 114 8.96 1.13 -3.23
N GLY A 115 9.41 2.12 -2.49
CA GLY A 115 9.35 2.13 -1.03
C GLY A 115 7.98 2.63 -0.58
N GLY A 116 7.15 1.72 -0.08
CA GLY A 116 5.80 2.04 0.36
C GLY A 116 5.75 2.78 1.71
N PRO A 117 4.59 3.36 2.06
CA PRO A 117 4.46 4.24 3.24
C PRO A 117 4.68 3.50 4.57
N ALA A 118 4.43 2.19 4.60
CA ALA A 118 4.60 1.37 5.80
C ALA A 118 6.09 1.10 6.17
N LEU A 119 7.05 1.46 5.31
CA LEU A 119 8.48 1.43 5.66
C LEU A 119 8.89 2.52 6.65
N ASN A 120 8.03 3.51 6.91
CA ASN A 120 8.24 4.55 7.92
C ASN A 120 9.55 5.34 7.72
N LEU A 121 9.81 5.80 6.50
CA LEU A 121 11.02 6.57 6.16
C LEU A 121 10.77 8.07 6.41
N TYR A 122 11.28 8.60 7.52
CA TYR A 122 11.07 9.99 7.97
C TYR A 122 12.31 10.89 7.84
N ASN A 123 13.44 10.38 7.36
CA ASN A 123 14.66 11.17 7.24
C ASN A 123 15.50 10.75 6.04
N GLY A 124 16.34 11.67 5.56
CA GLY A 124 17.18 11.47 4.37
C GLY A 124 18.22 10.36 4.54
N HIS A 125 18.75 10.14 5.74
CA HIS A 125 19.72 9.07 5.98
C HIS A 125 19.10 7.67 5.77
N ALA A 126 17.89 7.44 6.28
CA ALA A 126 17.16 6.18 6.05
C ALA A 126 16.78 6.04 4.57
N LEU A 127 16.33 7.14 3.96
CA LEU A 127 15.92 7.15 2.55
C LEU A 127 17.09 6.80 1.62
N VAL A 128 18.27 7.39 1.84
CA VAL A 128 19.49 7.12 1.05
C VAL A 128 19.90 5.65 1.11
N GLN A 129 19.77 4.97 2.25
CA GLN A 129 20.08 3.55 2.34
C GLN A 129 19.23 2.71 1.35
N LEU A 130 17.96 3.06 1.18
CA LEU A 130 17.09 2.33 0.27
C LEU A 130 17.28 2.80 -1.19
N LEU A 131 17.63 4.06 -1.42
CA LEU A 131 18.00 4.54 -2.76
C LEU A 131 19.27 3.83 -3.26
N ASP A 132 20.29 3.74 -2.44
CA ASP A 132 21.53 3.00 -2.75
C ASP A 132 21.26 1.50 -2.96
N ALA A 133 20.18 0.98 -2.38
CA ALA A 133 19.75 -0.41 -2.52
C ALA A 133 18.82 -0.67 -3.73
N GLY A 134 18.45 0.37 -4.50
CA GLY A 134 17.66 0.22 -5.74
C GLY A 134 16.23 0.75 -5.67
N MET A 135 15.84 1.43 -4.59
CA MET A 135 14.54 2.11 -4.53
C MET A 135 14.48 3.24 -5.54
N GLN A 136 13.42 3.29 -6.36
CA GLN A 136 13.23 4.31 -7.39
C GLN A 136 12.18 5.34 -7.03
N ARG A 137 11.16 4.94 -6.27
CA ARG A 137 10.06 5.80 -5.83
C ARG A 137 9.90 5.68 -4.33
N TRP A 138 9.69 6.80 -3.67
CA TRP A 138 9.37 6.89 -2.25
C TRP A 138 7.92 7.35 -2.08
N VAL A 139 7.14 6.56 -1.36
CA VAL A 139 5.82 6.96 -0.87
C VAL A 139 5.99 7.36 0.60
N PRO A 140 5.98 8.66 0.94
CA PRO A 140 6.13 9.11 2.32
C PRO A 140 5.01 8.55 3.21
N PRO A 141 5.28 8.35 4.51
CA PRO A 141 4.22 8.13 5.50
C PRO A 141 3.14 9.21 5.42
N VAL A 142 1.87 8.81 5.57
CA VAL A 142 0.70 9.66 5.30
C VAL A 142 0.59 10.89 6.20
N GLU A 143 1.28 10.90 7.35
CA GLU A 143 1.36 12.04 8.27
C GLU A 143 2.49 13.02 7.96
N CYS A 144 3.31 12.78 6.95
CA CYS A 144 4.37 13.69 6.55
C CYS A 144 3.79 14.97 5.93
N SER A 145 4.10 16.11 6.53
CA SER A 145 3.79 17.41 5.96
C SER A 145 4.65 17.71 4.73
N GLN A 146 4.20 18.63 3.89
CA GLN A 146 4.97 19.10 2.74
C GLN A 146 6.35 19.62 3.14
N SER A 147 6.46 20.35 4.26
CA SER A 147 7.74 20.83 4.77
C SER A 147 8.67 19.69 5.18
N LEU A 148 8.16 18.68 5.88
CA LEU A 148 8.96 17.51 6.26
C LEU A 148 9.46 16.76 5.01
N ILE A 149 8.62 16.57 4.01
CA ILE A 149 9.02 15.93 2.75
C ILE A 149 10.14 16.74 2.07
N ALA A 150 10.00 18.07 2.01
CA ALA A 150 11.02 18.94 1.46
C ALA A 150 12.36 18.84 2.22
N ASP A 151 12.32 18.84 3.56
CA ASP A 151 13.50 18.70 4.41
C ASP A 151 14.20 17.35 4.20
N VAL A 152 13.43 16.26 4.08
CA VAL A 152 13.98 14.92 3.80
C VAL A 152 14.67 14.89 2.43
N LEU A 153 14.06 15.48 1.41
CA LEU A 153 14.65 15.55 0.07
C LEU A 153 15.92 16.44 0.03
N GLU A 154 15.95 17.50 0.81
CA GLU A 154 17.17 18.32 0.94
C GLU A 154 18.30 17.54 1.61
N GLN A 155 18.02 16.78 2.68
CA GLN A 155 19.00 15.86 3.28
C GLN A 155 19.56 14.85 2.25
N VAL A 156 18.72 14.32 1.36
CA VAL A 156 19.17 13.42 0.28
C VAL A 156 20.16 14.14 -0.66
N ARG A 157 19.89 15.40 -1.02
CA ARG A 157 20.80 16.22 -1.84
C ARG A 157 22.13 16.49 -1.14
N GLU A 158 22.08 16.87 0.14
CA GLU A 158 23.27 17.11 0.97
C GLU A 158 24.14 15.85 1.08
N LEU A 159 23.52 14.67 1.11
CA LEU A 159 24.19 13.38 1.07
C LEU A 159 24.70 12.97 -0.32
N GLY A 160 24.55 13.84 -1.33
CA GLY A 160 25.06 13.65 -2.69
C GLY A 160 24.35 12.55 -3.47
N ARG A 161 23.07 12.32 -3.22
CA ARG A 161 22.27 11.31 -3.93
C ARG A 161 21.22 11.95 -4.84
N PRO A 162 20.89 11.29 -5.97
CA PRO A 162 19.78 11.72 -6.82
C PRO A 162 18.47 11.58 -6.05
N LEU A 163 17.52 12.48 -6.31
CA LEU A 163 16.20 12.42 -5.71
C LEU A 163 15.39 11.25 -6.31
N PRO A 164 14.61 10.52 -5.50
CA PRO A 164 13.64 9.55 -6.01
C PRO A 164 12.46 10.23 -6.69
N GLU A 165 11.65 9.47 -7.41
CA GLU A 165 10.26 9.84 -7.60
C GLU A 165 9.59 9.92 -6.22
N VAL A 166 8.72 10.91 -6.01
CA VAL A 166 7.93 11.06 -4.77
C VAL A 166 6.46 10.92 -5.10
N GLU A 167 5.78 10.04 -4.38
CA GLU A 167 4.34 9.81 -4.54
C GLU A 167 3.63 10.09 -3.23
N ILE A 168 2.69 11.05 -3.24
CA ILE A 168 2.03 11.55 -2.03
C ILE A 168 0.61 10.99 -1.97
N PHE A 169 0.19 10.52 -0.79
CA PHE A 169 -1.19 10.14 -0.53
C PHE A 169 -2.06 11.39 -0.52
N ALA A 170 -2.87 11.59 -1.57
CA ALA A 170 -3.62 12.82 -1.76
C ALA A 170 -5.12 12.68 -1.51
N TYR A 171 -5.68 11.46 -1.61
CA TYR A 171 -7.13 11.24 -1.47
C TYR A 171 -7.42 9.88 -0.84
N GLY A 172 -8.33 9.86 0.14
CA GLY A 172 -8.83 8.65 0.78
C GLY A 172 -8.79 8.71 2.32
N HIS A 173 -9.17 7.62 2.96
CA HIS A 173 -8.95 7.43 4.39
C HIS A 173 -7.48 7.15 4.66
N LEU A 174 -6.85 7.93 5.52
CA LEU A 174 -5.43 7.77 5.84
C LEU A 174 -5.18 6.48 6.62
N PRO A 175 -4.30 5.58 6.15
CA PRO A 175 -3.87 4.42 6.93
C PRO A 175 -2.95 4.87 8.08
N LEU A 176 -3.49 4.94 9.30
CA LEU A 176 -2.82 5.56 10.45
C LEU A 176 -1.96 4.58 11.25
N ALA A 177 -2.41 3.34 11.41
CA ALA A 177 -1.68 2.35 12.20
C ALA A 177 -1.96 0.92 11.72
N TYR A 178 -0.98 0.07 11.95
CA TYR A 178 -1.05 -1.38 11.72
C TYR A 178 -0.74 -2.13 13.01
N SER A 179 -1.39 -3.27 13.22
CA SER A 179 -1.18 -4.13 14.38
C SER A 179 -1.18 -5.60 13.98
N ALA A 180 -0.31 -6.38 14.58
CA ALA A 180 -0.36 -7.83 14.48
C ALA A 180 -1.70 -8.43 14.98
N ARG A 181 -2.50 -7.64 15.70
CA ARG A 181 -3.86 -7.97 16.11
C ARG A 181 -4.86 -7.43 15.12
N CYS A 182 -5.87 -8.23 14.75
CA CYS A 182 -6.93 -7.78 13.85
C CYS A 182 -7.97 -6.98 14.64
N PHE A 183 -8.11 -5.70 14.33
CA PHE A 183 -9.09 -4.81 14.99
C PHE A 183 -10.52 -5.23 14.68
N THR A 184 -10.83 -5.57 13.42
CA THR A 184 -12.18 -6.00 13.01
C THR A 184 -12.58 -7.29 13.70
N ALA A 185 -11.70 -8.31 13.74
CA ALA A 185 -11.98 -9.56 14.45
C ALA A 185 -12.18 -9.31 15.96
N ARG A 186 -11.38 -8.41 16.54
CA ARG A 186 -11.51 -8.05 17.96
C ARG A 186 -12.84 -7.36 18.25
N ALA A 187 -13.27 -6.45 17.39
CA ALA A 187 -14.58 -5.78 17.52
C ALA A 187 -15.74 -6.77 17.43
N GLU A 188 -15.60 -7.82 16.59
CA GLU A 188 -16.55 -8.94 16.46
C GLU A 188 -16.37 -10.00 17.56
N ASN A 189 -15.55 -9.74 18.57
CA ASN A 189 -15.23 -10.69 19.65
C ASN A 189 -14.71 -12.06 19.14
N ARG A 190 -13.92 -12.05 18.07
CA ARG A 190 -13.33 -13.23 17.44
C ARG A 190 -11.81 -13.24 17.60
N PRO A 191 -11.17 -14.42 17.76
CA PRO A 191 -9.73 -14.53 17.68
C PRO A 191 -9.26 -14.29 16.24
N LYS A 192 -8.08 -13.68 16.05
CA LYS A 192 -7.51 -13.43 14.72
C LYS A 192 -7.40 -14.71 13.89
N ASP A 193 -7.07 -15.84 14.53
CA ASP A 193 -6.84 -17.11 13.85
C ASP A 193 -8.12 -17.77 13.37
N ASP A 194 -9.26 -17.47 14.01
CA ASP A 194 -10.60 -17.90 13.63
C ASP A 194 -11.51 -16.70 13.37
N CYS A 195 -11.06 -15.77 12.57
CA CYS A 195 -11.81 -14.53 12.27
C CYS A 195 -13.00 -14.75 11.34
N GLN A 196 -13.09 -15.93 10.68
CA GLN A 196 -14.12 -16.28 9.69
C GLN A 196 -14.32 -15.20 8.63
N PHE A 197 -13.25 -14.45 8.32
CA PHE A 197 -13.23 -13.37 7.33
C PHE A 197 -14.30 -12.29 7.55
N CYS A 198 -14.66 -12.01 8.80
CA CYS A 198 -15.76 -11.09 9.16
C CYS A 198 -15.60 -9.69 8.54
N CYS A 199 -14.39 -9.27 8.18
CA CYS A 199 -14.14 -7.99 7.52
C CYS A 199 -14.82 -7.86 6.13
N ILE A 200 -15.26 -8.96 5.49
CA ILE A 200 -16.02 -8.89 4.24
C ILE A 200 -17.40 -8.24 4.43
N ASN A 201 -17.94 -8.27 5.66
CA ASN A 201 -19.21 -7.62 5.98
C ASN A 201 -19.10 -6.10 6.11
N TYR A 202 -17.88 -5.57 6.02
CA TYR A 202 -17.55 -4.15 6.16
C TYR A 202 -16.75 -3.67 4.94
N PRO A 203 -17.40 -3.56 3.76
CA PRO A 203 -16.71 -3.20 2.51
C PRO A 203 -16.05 -1.82 2.53
N ASP A 204 -16.53 -0.93 3.41
CA ASP A 204 -15.97 0.42 3.63
C ASP A 204 -15.28 0.53 5.01
N GLY A 205 -14.96 -0.62 5.62
CA GLY A 205 -14.42 -0.70 6.97
C GLY A 205 -15.51 -0.55 8.06
N MET A 206 -15.12 -0.82 9.29
CA MET A 206 -16.01 -0.73 10.47
C MET A 206 -15.77 0.61 11.17
N ALA A 207 -16.79 1.46 11.23
CA ALA A 207 -16.70 2.74 11.94
C ALA A 207 -16.55 2.53 13.46
N LEU A 208 -15.60 3.20 14.06
CA LEU A 208 -15.43 3.32 15.50
C LEU A 208 -15.83 4.73 15.93
N THR A 209 -16.79 4.83 16.84
CA THR A 209 -17.27 6.11 17.37
C THR A 209 -17.02 6.23 18.87
N SER A 210 -16.98 7.45 19.39
CA SER A 210 -17.00 7.71 20.83
C SER A 210 -18.37 7.37 21.43
N GLN A 211 -18.48 7.43 22.75
CA GLN A 211 -19.77 7.24 23.44
C GLN A 211 -20.79 8.33 23.08
N GLU A 212 -20.30 9.51 22.71
CA GLU A 212 -21.12 10.65 22.26
C GLU A 212 -21.46 10.57 20.75
N GLY A 213 -21.04 9.48 20.07
CA GLY A 213 -21.34 9.26 18.66
C GLY A 213 -20.41 9.97 17.69
N GLN A 214 -19.29 10.54 18.15
CA GLN A 214 -18.32 11.18 17.25
C GLN A 214 -17.46 10.13 16.55
N PRO A 215 -17.24 10.24 15.21
CA PRO A 215 -16.37 9.33 14.48
C PRO A 215 -14.92 9.49 14.96
N LEU A 216 -14.26 8.36 15.23
CA LEU A 216 -12.87 8.31 15.68
C LEU A 216 -11.96 7.70 14.62
N PHE A 217 -12.28 6.48 14.17
CA PHE A 217 -11.49 5.71 13.22
C PHE A 217 -12.38 4.81 12.37
N ILE A 218 -11.79 4.36 11.26
CA ILE A 218 -12.26 3.19 10.52
C ILE A 218 -11.35 2.00 10.86
N LEU A 219 -11.94 0.88 11.29
CA LEU A 219 -11.23 -0.37 11.54
C LEU A 219 -11.28 -1.23 10.26
N ASN A 220 -10.11 -1.64 9.78
CA ASN A 220 -9.99 -2.41 8.54
C ASN A 220 -8.99 -3.56 8.71
N GLY A 221 -9.45 -4.69 9.25
CA GLY A 221 -8.57 -5.81 9.54
C GLY A 221 -7.52 -5.47 10.60
N ILE A 222 -6.26 -5.53 10.23
CA ILE A 222 -5.11 -5.16 11.10
C ILE A 222 -4.81 -3.66 11.08
N GLN A 223 -5.58 -2.88 10.34
CA GLN A 223 -5.34 -1.47 10.07
C GLN A 223 -6.40 -0.61 10.75
N THR A 224 -5.97 0.55 11.27
CA THR A 224 -6.85 1.68 11.60
C THR A 224 -6.64 2.80 10.62
N MET A 225 -7.72 3.43 10.21
CA MET A 225 -7.71 4.52 9.24
C MET A 225 -8.40 5.76 9.82
N SER A 226 -8.16 6.92 9.22
CA SER A 226 -8.87 8.15 9.58
C SER A 226 -10.38 7.98 9.37
N ALA A 227 -11.19 8.56 10.27
CA ALA A 227 -12.64 8.56 10.12
C ALA A 227 -13.08 9.40 8.91
N ASP A 228 -12.39 10.50 8.68
CA ASP A 228 -12.66 11.40 7.56
C ASP A 228 -11.81 11.04 6.34
N VAL A 229 -12.37 11.29 5.16
CA VAL A 229 -11.66 11.21 3.89
C VAL A 229 -10.79 12.45 3.73
N THR A 230 -9.48 12.24 3.59
CA THR A 230 -8.55 13.31 3.22
C THR A 230 -8.69 13.63 1.74
N ASN A 231 -8.63 14.91 1.39
CA ASN A 231 -8.59 15.36 0.00
C ASN A 231 -7.60 16.53 -0.13
N LEU A 232 -6.41 16.22 -0.62
CA LEU A 232 -5.31 17.17 -0.85
C LEU A 232 -5.08 17.42 -2.36
N LEU A 233 -5.96 16.93 -3.24
CA LEU A 233 -5.76 17.05 -4.69
C LEU A 233 -5.68 18.50 -5.18
N ALA A 234 -6.34 19.44 -4.48
CA ALA A 234 -6.28 20.86 -4.79
C ALA A 234 -4.99 21.54 -4.29
N ASP A 235 -4.25 20.91 -3.39
CA ASP A 235 -3.03 21.46 -2.79
C ASP A 235 -1.77 21.12 -3.61
N TYR A 236 -1.91 20.18 -4.54
CA TYR A 236 -0.86 19.71 -5.44
C TYR A 236 -1.23 19.89 -6.91
#